data_f7b000c7cdd643b86e8dc934ac3408ed
#
_entry.id   f7b000c7cdd643b86e8dc934ac3408ed
#
_cell.length_a   1.000
_cell.length_b   1.000
_cell.length_c   1.000
_cell.angle_alpha   90.00
_cell.angle_beta   90.00
_cell.angle_gamma   90.00
#
_symmetry.space_group_name_H-M   'P 1'
#
loop_
_entity.id
_entity.type
_entity.pdbx_description
1 polymer ?
#
loop_
_entity_poly.entity_id
_entity_poly.type
_entity_poly.pdbx_seq_one_letter_code
_entity_poly.pdbx_strand_id
1 'polypeptide(L)'
;MLTKRHWLNEGEIDRARDEVVKAITTFFGMDDLIARLRRADRLITQRALSFEHSDTSVRAVLDVIAFFGAESPAIIDWKVHVFGWRDAWLQLAVYAAALTRCKPHRDFPIATDRYAETDIKLLEVQLLTGTIRAHELEEKHFARADAYIARSAESMDLAMGEVNGKAASLEPTIFPVTRYLGVFERCAYRALCWETVQ
;
A
#
# COMPACT_ATOMS: atom_id res chain seq x y z
N MET A 1 -24.16 -13.14 4.52
CA MET A 1 -23.91 -14.22 3.55
C MET A 1 -23.53 -13.58 2.23
N LEU A 2 -22.26 -13.14 2.07
CA LEU A 2 -21.84 -12.18 1.05
C LEU A 2 -20.64 -12.69 0.27
N THR A 3 -20.72 -13.86 -0.32
CA THR A 3 -19.75 -14.21 -1.37
C THR A 3 -20.44 -15.14 -2.34
N LYS A 4 -20.98 -14.60 -3.43
CA LYS A 4 -20.92 -15.37 -4.66
C LYS A 4 -19.44 -15.63 -4.90
N ARG A 5 -18.96 -16.83 -4.60
CA ARG A 5 -17.64 -17.29 -5.01
C ARG A 5 -17.62 -17.17 -6.53
N HIS A 6 -16.98 -16.13 -7.05
CA HIS A 6 -16.62 -16.08 -8.46
C HIS A 6 -15.60 -17.20 -8.65
N TRP A 7 -16.05 -18.30 -9.20
CA TRP A 7 -15.14 -19.33 -9.67
C TRP A 7 -14.43 -18.73 -10.88
N LEU A 8 -13.11 -18.61 -10.76
CA LEU A 8 -12.26 -18.20 -11.90
C LEU A 8 -12.46 -19.23 -13.01
N ASN A 9 -12.66 -18.79 -14.23
CA ASN A 9 -12.66 -19.70 -15.36
C ASN A 9 -11.20 -20.10 -15.71
N GLU A 10 -11.04 -21.18 -16.50
CA GLU A 10 -9.71 -21.71 -16.84
C GLU A 10 -8.82 -20.63 -17.50
N GLY A 11 -9.37 -19.80 -18.35
CA GLY A 11 -8.63 -18.70 -19.00
C GLY A 11 -8.15 -17.61 -18.03
N GLU A 12 -8.88 -17.37 -16.93
CA GLU A 12 -8.44 -16.45 -15.87
C GLU A 12 -7.30 -17.07 -15.04
N ILE A 13 -7.36 -18.37 -14.79
CA ILE A 13 -6.30 -19.10 -14.06
C ILE A 13 -5.02 -19.12 -14.90
N ASP A 14 -5.12 -19.42 -16.20
CA ASP A 14 -3.97 -19.46 -17.10
C ASP A 14 -3.33 -18.08 -17.24
N ARG A 15 -4.12 -17.02 -17.38
CA ARG A 15 -3.60 -15.64 -17.39
C ARG A 15 -2.87 -15.29 -16.10
N ALA A 16 -3.44 -15.62 -14.95
CA ALA A 16 -2.80 -15.37 -13.66
C ALA A 16 -1.48 -16.14 -13.53
N ARG A 17 -1.43 -17.37 -14.02
CA ARG A 17 -0.20 -18.17 -14.06
C ARG A 17 0.87 -17.50 -14.92
N ASP A 18 0.49 -17.07 -16.13
CA ASP A 18 1.41 -16.40 -17.06
C ASP A 18 1.94 -15.08 -16.48
N GLU A 19 1.09 -14.30 -15.81
CA GLU A 19 1.50 -13.07 -15.12
C GLU A 19 2.49 -13.36 -13.98
N VAL A 20 2.28 -14.41 -13.19
CA VAL A 20 3.21 -14.81 -12.13
C VAL A 20 4.55 -15.23 -12.71
N VAL A 21 4.55 -16.10 -13.73
CA VAL A 21 5.79 -16.54 -14.40
C VAL A 21 6.53 -15.33 -14.98
N LYS A 22 5.82 -14.45 -15.65
CA LYS A 22 6.38 -13.21 -16.22
C LYS A 22 6.98 -12.32 -15.13
N ALA A 23 6.26 -12.08 -14.03
CA ALA A 23 6.73 -11.25 -12.92
C ALA A 23 8.03 -11.80 -12.32
N ILE A 24 8.09 -13.11 -12.09
CA ILE A 24 9.29 -13.79 -11.54
C ILE A 24 10.45 -13.68 -12.53
N THR A 25 10.22 -13.98 -13.80
CA THR A 25 11.26 -13.91 -14.85
C THR A 25 11.79 -12.49 -14.98
N THR A 26 10.89 -11.50 -15.00
CA THR A 26 11.25 -10.08 -15.07
C THR A 26 12.09 -9.68 -13.86
N PHE A 27 11.68 -10.05 -12.64
CA PHE A 27 12.43 -9.75 -11.43
C PHE A 27 13.88 -10.28 -11.52
N PHE A 28 14.07 -11.52 -11.93
CA PHE A 28 15.41 -12.09 -12.05
C PHE A 28 16.24 -11.50 -13.19
N GLY A 29 15.62 -10.82 -14.15
CA GLY A 29 16.31 -10.04 -15.17
C GLY A 29 16.64 -8.60 -14.77
N MET A 30 16.26 -8.16 -13.57
CA MET A 30 16.52 -6.79 -13.06
C MET A 30 17.88 -6.74 -12.32
N ASP A 31 18.99 -6.94 -13.05
CA ASP A 31 20.33 -7.11 -12.48
C ASP A 31 20.74 -5.97 -11.52
N ASP A 32 20.46 -4.72 -11.87
CA ASP A 32 20.80 -3.55 -11.03
C ASP A 32 20.03 -3.57 -9.70
N LEU A 33 18.75 -3.92 -9.75
CA LEU A 33 17.92 -4.04 -8.54
C LEU A 33 18.44 -5.17 -7.66
N ILE A 34 18.71 -6.35 -8.24
CA ILE A 34 19.24 -7.50 -7.53
C ILE A 34 20.59 -7.20 -6.92
N ALA A 35 21.48 -6.55 -7.68
CA ALA A 35 22.79 -6.13 -7.17
C ALA A 35 22.64 -5.16 -5.99
N ARG A 36 21.71 -4.22 -6.07
CA ARG A 36 21.40 -3.30 -4.97
C ARG A 36 20.87 -4.05 -3.74
N LEU A 37 19.90 -4.95 -3.91
CA LEU A 37 19.36 -5.75 -2.81
C LEU A 37 20.42 -6.61 -2.13
N ARG A 38 21.35 -7.19 -2.91
CA ARG A 38 22.47 -7.99 -2.38
C ARG A 38 23.47 -7.18 -1.55
N ARG A 39 23.56 -5.88 -1.79
CA ARG A 39 24.41 -4.96 -1.01
C ARG A 39 23.78 -4.52 0.29
N ALA A 40 22.50 -4.79 0.50
CA ALA A 40 21.82 -4.42 1.74
C ALA A 40 22.36 -5.25 2.91
N ASP A 41 22.70 -4.60 4.02
CA ASP A 41 23.10 -5.26 5.27
C ASP A 41 21.94 -6.03 5.88
N ARG A 42 20.73 -5.54 5.67
CA ARG A 42 19.51 -6.15 6.16
C ARG A 42 18.36 -5.90 5.18
N LEU A 43 17.67 -6.98 4.83
CA LEU A 43 16.38 -6.94 4.14
C LEU A 43 15.30 -7.43 5.09
N ILE A 44 14.22 -6.68 5.18
CA ILE A 44 13.03 -7.05 5.95
C ILE A 44 11.86 -7.01 5.00
N THR A 45 11.12 -8.12 4.91
CA THR A 45 10.00 -8.28 3.98
C THR A 45 8.67 -8.39 4.71
N GLN A 46 7.60 -7.93 4.07
CA GLN A 46 6.23 -8.03 4.56
C GLN A 46 6.08 -7.56 6.02
N ARG A 47 6.73 -6.42 6.32
CA ARG A 47 6.75 -5.89 7.67
C ARG A 47 5.54 -4.99 7.94
N ALA A 48 4.75 -5.39 8.94
CA ALA A 48 3.73 -4.52 9.50
C ALA A 48 4.36 -3.56 10.49
N LEU A 49 4.19 -2.26 10.24
CA LEU A 49 4.58 -1.16 11.11
C LEU A 49 3.33 -0.39 11.54
N SER A 50 3.36 0.17 12.73
CA SER A 50 2.28 1.02 13.22
C SER A 50 2.85 2.29 13.84
N PHE A 51 2.14 3.39 13.63
CA PHE A 51 2.42 4.68 14.25
C PHE A 51 1.11 5.39 14.60
N GLU A 52 1.18 6.33 15.51
CA GLU A 52 0.02 7.14 15.90
C GLU A 52 0.02 8.45 15.12
N HIS A 53 -1.15 8.84 14.61
CA HIS A 53 -1.38 10.14 13.98
C HIS A 53 -2.77 10.66 14.35
N SER A 54 -2.85 11.85 14.98
CA SER A 54 -4.13 12.48 15.40
C SER A 54 -5.05 11.50 16.13
N ASP A 55 -4.54 10.85 17.19
CA ASP A 55 -5.24 9.85 18.02
C ASP A 55 -5.70 8.59 17.26
N THR A 56 -5.22 8.41 16.04
CA THR A 56 -5.54 7.25 15.20
C THR A 56 -4.32 6.37 15.00
N SER A 57 -4.47 5.06 15.24
CA SER A 57 -3.41 4.11 14.95
C SER A 57 -3.41 3.74 13.48
N VAL A 58 -2.34 4.09 12.80
CA VAL A 58 -2.11 3.79 11.38
C VAL A 58 -1.24 2.55 11.27
N ARG A 59 -1.72 1.54 10.53
CA ARG A 59 -0.96 0.33 10.24
C ARG A 59 -0.63 0.24 8.76
N ALA A 60 0.65 0.09 8.45
CA ALA A 60 1.16 -0.12 7.11
C ALA A 60 1.91 -1.46 7.02
N VAL A 61 1.75 -2.18 5.91
CA VAL A 61 2.51 -3.40 5.64
C VAL A 61 3.42 -3.12 4.46
N LEU A 62 4.72 -3.02 4.72
CA LEU A 62 5.73 -2.70 3.73
C LEU A 62 6.23 -3.99 3.07
N ASP A 63 6.33 -4.00 1.74
CA ASP A 63 6.78 -5.17 1.01
C ASP A 63 8.26 -5.47 1.30
N VAL A 64 9.14 -4.47 1.15
CA VAL A 64 10.56 -4.61 1.47
C VAL A 64 11.10 -3.33 2.07
N ILE A 65 11.85 -3.48 3.17
CA ILE A 65 12.70 -2.44 3.74
C ILE A 65 14.16 -2.91 3.58
N ALA A 66 14.98 -2.12 2.91
CA ALA A 66 16.40 -2.41 2.73
C ALA A 66 17.26 -1.39 3.49
N PHE A 67 18.16 -1.88 4.33
CA PHE A 67 19.10 -1.07 5.09
C PHE A 67 20.50 -1.21 4.52
N PHE A 68 21.27 -0.11 4.44
CA PHE A 68 22.57 -0.02 3.79
C PHE A 68 23.57 0.74 4.67
N GLY A 69 23.92 0.20 5.82
CA GLY A 69 24.89 0.80 6.73
C GLY A 69 24.53 2.21 7.14
N ALA A 70 25.35 3.17 6.72
CA ALA A 70 25.16 4.59 7.02
C ALA A 70 24.22 5.33 6.02
N GLU A 71 23.85 4.69 4.92
CA GLU A 71 22.92 5.30 3.94
C GLU A 71 21.48 5.27 4.46
N SER A 72 20.66 6.15 3.91
CA SER A 72 19.22 6.14 4.17
C SER A 72 18.57 4.83 3.73
N PRO A 73 17.66 4.27 4.51
CA PRO A 73 16.91 3.08 4.13
C PRO A 73 16.16 3.26 2.82
N ALA A 74 15.90 2.15 2.13
CA ALA A 74 15.02 2.14 0.98
C ALA A 74 13.77 1.30 1.25
N ILE A 75 12.62 1.79 0.83
CA ILE A 75 11.37 1.06 0.78
C ILE A 75 11.12 0.68 -0.68
N ILE A 76 10.85 -0.60 -0.92
CA ILE A 76 10.54 -1.12 -2.24
C ILE A 76 9.13 -1.69 -2.19
N ASP A 77 8.28 -1.20 -3.09
CA ASP A 77 6.90 -1.60 -3.23
C ASP A 77 6.72 -2.33 -4.58
N TRP A 78 6.28 -3.59 -4.51
CA TRP A 78 6.09 -4.43 -5.68
C TRP A 78 4.73 -4.21 -6.30
N LYS A 79 4.70 -4.01 -7.61
CA LYS A 79 3.47 -3.90 -8.39
C LYS A 79 3.41 -4.98 -9.46
N VAL A 80 2.39 -5.82 -9.38
CA VAL A 80 2.10 -6.86 -10.38
C VAL A 80 1.06 -6.37 -11.39
N HIS A 81 0.27 -5.34 -11.04
CA HIS A 81 -0.77 -4.80 -11.90
C HIS A 81 -0.39 -3.45 -12.50
N VAL A 82 -0.72 -3.26 -13.79
CA VAL A 82 -0.47 -2.01 -14.52
C VAL A 82 -1.32 -0.84 -13.97
N PHE A 83 -2.38 -1.14 -13.20
CA PHE A 83 -3.35 -0.17 -12.70
C PHE A 83 -3.01 0.27 -11.28
N GLY A 84 -2.99 1.59 -11.03
CA GLY A 84 -2.85 2.16 -9.69
C GLY A 84 -1.68 3.13 -9.52
N TRP A 85 -0.88 3.38 -10.55
CA TRP A 85 0.31 4.24 -10.46
C TRP A 85 0.02 5.70 -10.06
N ARG A 86 -1.23 6.15 -10.15
CA ARG A 86 -1.60 7.53 -9.80
C ARG A 86 -1.48 7.83 -8.32
N ASP A 87 -1.68 6.84 -7.47
CA ASP A 87 -1.72 7.02 -6.02
C ASP A 87 -0.53 6.35 -5.30
N ALA A 88 0.47 5.84 -6.04
CA ALA A 88 1.64 5.19 -5.46
C ALA A 88 2.40 6.13 -4.50
N TRP A 89 2.45 7.43 -4.78
CA TRP A 89 3.08 8.42 -3.92
C TRP A 89 2.44 8.47 -2.53
N LEU A 90 1.11 8.36 -2.43
CA LEU A 90 0.40 8.38 -1.14
C LEU A 90 0.75 7.15 -0.31
N GLN A 91 0.71 5.97 -0.91
CA GLN A 91 1.09 4.72 -0.25
C GLN A 91 2.54 4.80 0.24
N LEU A 92 3.46 5.25 -0.61
CA LEU A 92 4.87 5.38 -0.29
C LEU A 92 5.13 6.43 0.79
N ALA A 93 4.39 7.54 0.79
CA ALA A 93 4.45 8.54 1.88
C ALA A 93 4.04 7.92 3.21
N VAL A 94 2.94 7.16 3.25
CA VAL A 94 2.50 6.46 4.46
C VAL A 94 3.53 5.42 4.90
N TYR A 95 4.19 4.74 3.98
CA TYR A 95 5.25 3.78 4.29
C TYR A 95 6.49 4.44 4.89
N ALA A 96 6.92 5.59 4.36
CA ALA A 96 8.02 6.35 4.92
C ALA A 96 7.67 6.85 6.34
N ALA A 97 6.47 7.42 6.52
CA ALA A 97 5.98 7.83 7.83
C ALA A 97 5.92 6.65 8.81
N ALA A 98 5.45 5.48 8.37
CA ALA A 98 5.43 4.29 9.21
C ALA A 98 6.84 3.83 9.60
N LEU A 99 7.82 3.91 8.70
CA LEU A 99 9.20 3.53 8.98
C LEU A 99 9.87 4.49 9.98
N THR A 100 9.64 5.79 9.86
CA THR A 100 10.30 6.81 10.68
C THR A 100 9.59 7.05 12.01
N ARG A 101 8.27 6.86 12.07
CA ARG A 101 7.43 7.14 13.27
C ARG A 101 7.10 5.89 14.09
N CYS A 102 7.39 4.67 13.60
CA CYS A 102 7.10 3.45 14.37
C CYS A 102 7.96 3.35 15.62
N LYS A 103 7.49 2.56 16.59
CA LYS A 103 8.32 2.19 17.73
C LYS A 103 9.55 1.40 17.26
N PRO A 104 10.71 1.53 17.92
CA PRO A 104 11.91 0.80 17.55
C PRO A 104 11.68 -0.71 17.51
N HIS A 105 12.14 -1.36 16.44
CA HIS A 105 12.08 -2.80 16.26
C HIS A 105 13.46 -3.43 16.50
N ARG A 106 13.51 -4.56 17.20
CA ARG A 106 14.77 -5.24 17.56
C ARG A 106 15.55 -5.77 16.35
N ASP A 107 14.88 -6.04 15.25
CA ASP A 107 15.47 -6.56 14.01
C ASP A 107 15.88 -5.45 13.03
N PHE A 108 15.66 -4.20 13.38
CA PHE A 108 16.20 -3.07 12.64
C PHE A 108 17.67 -2.87 13.02
N PRO A 109 18.58 -2.78 12.03
CA PRO A 109 20.01 -2.61 12.32
C PRO A 109 20.34 -1.21 12.86
N ILE A 110 19.45 -0.26 12.65
CA ILE A 110 19.59 1.15 13.05
C ILE A 110 18.24 1.70 13.52
N ALA A 111 18.30 2.72 14.35
CA ALA A 111 17.13 3.48 14.74
C ALA A 111 16.62 4.30 13.52
N THR A 112 15.36 4.14 13.20
CA THR A 112 14.78 4.75 11.98
C THR A 112 14.18 6.13 12.23
N ASP A 113 13.91 6.50 13.47
CA ASP A 113 13.47 7.82 13.93
C ASP A 113 14.49 8.95 13.73
N ARG A 114 15.74 8.59 13.43
CA ARG A 114 16.80 9.55 13.11
C ARG A 114 16.72 10.10 11.67
N TYR A 115 15.91 9.49 10.79
CA TYR A 115 15.73 9.93 9.43
C TYR A 115 14.49 10.81 9.29
N ALA A 116 14.56 11.86 8.48
CA ALA A 116 13.37 12.51 8.01
C ALA A 116 12.67 11.60 6.98
N GLU A 117 11.38 11.75 6.82
CA GLU A 117 10.61 10.99 5.82
C GLU A 117 11.11 11.22 4.40
N THR A 118 11.57 12.44 4.13
CA THR A 118 12.19 12.84 2.85
C THR A 118 13.53 12.17 2.58
N ASP A 119 14.20 11.63 3.60
CA ASP A 119 15.48 10.92 3.43
C ASP A 119 15.27 9.48 2.93
N ILE A 120 14.08 8.91 3.14
CA ILE A 120 13.78 7.52 2.79
C ILE A 120 13.73 7.37 1.28
N LYS A 121 14.51 6.44 0.73
CA LYS A 121 14.49 6.12 -0.70
C LYS A 121 13.25 5.29 -1.02
N LEU A 122 12.38 5.78 -1.89
CA LEU A 122 11.10 5.17 -2.22
C LEU A 122 11.12 4.63 -3.65
N LEU A 123 10.97 3.33 -3.80
CA LEU A 123 11.01 2.65 -5.09
C LEU A 123 9.73 1.88 -5.35
N GLU A 124 9.08 2.18 -6.45
CA GLU A 124 7.99 1.39 -7.02
C GLU A 124 8.55 0.51 -8.12
N VAL A 125 8.36 -0.80 -8.02
CA VAL A 125 8.89 -1.77 -8.97
C VAL A 125 7.75 -2.50 -9.66
N GLN A 126 7.61 -2.27 -10.96
CA GLN A 126 6.61 -2.89 -11.82
C GLN A 126 7.13 -4.23 -12.35
N LEU A 127 6.71 -5.33 -11.75
CA LEU A 127 7.24 -6.66 -12.05
C LEU A 127 6.85 -7.18 -13.45
N LEU A 128 5.72 -6.75 -14.01
CA LEU A 128 5.32 -7.18 -15.36
C LEU A 128 6.07 -6.47 -16.48
N THR A 129 6.64 -5.29 -16.21
CA THR A 129 7.33 -4.47 -17.23
C THR A 129 8.83 -4.30 -16.96
N GLY A 130 9.30 -4.65 -15.76
CA GLY A 130 10.68 -4.44 -15.34
C GLY A 130 11.02 -2.96 -15.10
N THR A 131 10.01 -2.13 -14.88
CA THR A 131 10.21 -0.69 -14.69
C THR A 131 10.39 -0.38 -13.21
N ILE A 132 11.43 0.39 -12.88
CA ILE A 132 11.66 0.94 -11.54
C ILE A 132 11.39 2.44 -11.59
N ARG A 133 10.57 2.92 -10.64
CA ARG A 133 10.34 4.35 -10.42
C ARG A 133 10.85 4.72 -9.04
N ALA A 134 11.77 5.67 -8.99
CA ALA A 134 12.09 6.37 -7.76
C ALA A 134 11.07 7.50 -7.54
N HIS A 135 10.55 7.59 -6.33
CA HIS A 135 9.65 8.66 -5.93
C HIS A 135 10.40 9.59 -4.98
N GLU A 136 10.63 10.82 -5.42
CA GLU A 136 11.18 11.88 -4.60
C GLU A 136 10.01 12.69 -4.01
N LEU A 137 9.72 12.43 -2.73
CA LEU A 137 8.63 13.11 -2.03
C LEU A 137 9.19 14.27 -1.20
N GLU A 138 8.50 15.39 -1.28
CA GLU A 138 8.77 16.61 -0.53
C GLU A 138 7.84 16.68 0.71
N GLU A 139 8.15 17.53 1.67
CA GLU A 139 7.34 17.77 2.88
C GLU A 139 5.85 17.98 2.59
N LYS A 140 5.52 18.68 1.50
CA LYS A 140 4.13 18.89 1.08
C LYS A 140 3.37 17.60 0.78
N HIS A 141 4.07 16.55 0.32
CA HIS A 141 3.45 15.25 0.05
C HIS A 141 3.14 14.51 1.35
N PHE A 142 4.04 14.57 2.32
CA PHE A 142 3.81 14.00 3.65
C PHE A 142 2.70 14.73 4.39
N ALA A 143 2.67 16.06 4.36
CA ALA A 143 1.58 16.85 4.93
C ALA A 143 0.22 16.49 4.29
N ARG A 144 0.17 16.23 2.99
CA ARG A 144 -1.05 15.76 2.31
C ARG A 144 -1.44 14.35 2.71
N ALA A 145 -0.46 13.45 2.92
CA ALA A 145 -0.72 12.10 3.40
C ALA A 145 -1.28 12.13 4.83
N ASP A 146 -0.70 12.94 5.70
CA ASP A 146 -1.18 13.16 7.08
C ASP A 146 -2.61 13.71 7.10
N ALA A 147 -2.90 14.71 6.26
CA ALA A 147 -4.25 15.26 6.13
C ALA A 147 -5.25 14.25 5.54
N TYR A 148 -4.79 13.33 4.68
CA TYR A 148 -5.62 12.26 4.16
C TYR A 148 -5.96 11.24 5.26
N ILE A 149 -4.97 10.84 6.06
CA ILE A 149 -5.14 9.92 7.20
C ILE A 149 -6.15 10.52 8.18
N ALA A 150 -5.95 11.76 8.61
CA ALA A 150 -6.82 12.43 9.57
C ALA A 150 -8.28 12.49 9.08
N ARG A 151 -8.50 12.91 7.83
CA ARG A 151 -9.86 12.96 7.24
C ARG A 151 -10.50 11.59 7.08
N SER A 152 -9.70 10.57 6.74
CA SER A 152 -10.21 9.20 6.61
C SER A 152 -10.62 8.65 7.97
N ALA A 153 -9.84 8.90 9.01
CA ALA A 153 -10.15 8.52 10.38
C ALA A 153 -11.43 9.20 10.86
N GLU A 154 -11.54 10.53 10.71
CA GLU A 154 -12.73 11.29 11.07
C GLU A 154 -13.98 10.76 10.36
N SER A 155 -13.88 10.47 9.06
CA SER A 155 -15.02 9.91 8.31
C SER A 155 -15.43 8.53 8.81
N MET A 156 -14.46 7.69 9.21
CA MET A 156 -14.75 6.38 9.80
C MET A 156 -15.37 6.51 11.19
N ASP A 157 -14.88 7.42 12.02
CA ASP A 157 -15.41 7.67 13.37
C ASP A 157 -16.83 8.21 13.33
N LEU A 158 -17.13 9.12 12.41
CA LEU A 158 -18.49 9.62 12.18
C LEU A 158 -19.43 8.48 11.76
N ALA A 159 -19.04 7.65 10.80
CA ALA A 159 -19.84 6.52 10.36
C ALA A 159 -20.06 5.51 11.51
N MET A 160 -19.02 5.24 12.31
CA MET A 160 -19.12 4.34 13.47
C MET A 160 -19.98 4.94 14.58
N GLY A 161 -19.97 6.25 14.77
CA GLY A 161 -20.82 6.98 15.73
C GLY A 161 -22.31 6.79 15.44
N GLU A 162 -22.73 6.80 14.17
CA GLU A 162 -24.11 6.60 13.75
C GLU A 162 -24.69 5.23 14.16
N VAL A 163 -23.85 4.23 14.32
CA VAL A 163 -24.24 2.87 14.70
C VAL A 163 -23.75 2.45 16.10
N ASN A 164 -23.40 3.42 16.95
CA ASN A 164 -22.89 3.16 18.32
C ASN A 164 -21.73 2.15 18.34
N GLY A 165 -20.82 2.24 17.41
CA GLY A 165 -19.62 1.38 17.30
C GLY A 165 -19.89 -0.02 16.74
N LYS A 166 -21.09 -0.34 16.27
CA LYS A 166 -21.42 -1.64 15.69
C LYS A 166 -21.26 -1.65 14.18
N ALA A 167 -20.06 -1.86 13.68
CA ALA A 167 -19.75 -1.87 12.25
C ALA A 167 -20.68 -2.77 11.41
N ALA A 168 -21.18 -3.89 11.97
CA ALA A 168 -22.12 -4.77 11.28
C ALA A 168 -23.51 -4.15 11.03
N SER A 169 -23.80 -3.01 11.66
CA SER A 169 -25.06 -2.27 11.50
C SER A 169 -24.93 -1.08 10.54
N LEU A 170 -23.76 -0.90 9.89
CA LEU A 170 -23.57 0.13 8.88
C LEU A 170 -24.37 -0.22 7.62
N GLU A 171 -25.27 0.68 7.25
CA GLU A 171 -26.00 0.55 5.99
C GLU A 171 -25.09 0.91 4.81
N PRO A 172 -25.12 0.16 3.69
CA PRO A 172 -24.29 0.45 2.50
C PRO A 172 -24.45 1.87 1.97
N THR A 173 -25.62 2.49 2.19
CA THR A 173 -25.94 3.87 1.75
C THR A 173 -25.11 4.96 2.42
N ILE A 174 -24.48 4.67 3.57
CA ILE A 174 -23.57 5.59 4.27
C ILE A 174 -22.29 5.82 3.43
N PHE A 175 -21.91 4.83 2.60
CA PHE A 175 -20.71 4.91 1.80
C PHE A 175 -21.02 5.49 0.42
N PRO A 176 -20.35 6.59 0.01
CA PRO A 176 -20.58 7.14 -1.32
C PRO A 176 -20.14 6.15 -2.40
N VAL A 177 -20.98 5.94 -3.39
CA VAL A 177 -20.66 5.13 -4.55
C VAL A 177 -19.53 5.78 -5.34
N THR A 178 -18.54 4.99 -5.75
CA THR A 178 -17.44 5.50 -6.58
C THR A 178 -17.96 6.06 -7.89
N ARG A 179 -17.47 7.25 -8.29
CA ARG A 179 -17.78 7.87 -9.58
C ARG A 179 -16.95 7.32 -10.73
N TYR A 180 -15.97 6.46 -10.44
CA TYR A 180 -15.08 5.87 -11.43
C TYR A 180 -15.68 4.56 -11.95
N LEU A 181 -16.31 4.59 -13.12
CA LEU A 181 -16.98 3.43 -13.72
C LEU A 181 -16.08 2.19 -13.79
N GLY A 182 -14.82 2.35 -14.20
CA GLY A 182 -13.88 1.22 -14.30
C GLY A 182 -13.54 0.55 -12.96
N VAL A 183 -13.61 1.30 -11.84
CA VAL A 183 -13.48 0.74 -10.48
C VAL A 183 -14.78 0.05 -10.10
N PHE A 184 -15.91 0.68 -10.39
CA PHE A 184 -17.23 0.14 -10.11
C PHE A 184 -17.50 -1.18 -10.84
N GLU A 185 -17.17 -1.28 -12.12
CA GLU A 185 -17.35 -2.49 -12.94
C GLU A 185 -16.60 -3.71 -12.38
N ARG A 186 -15.47 -3.50 -11.72
CA ARG A 186 -14.61 -4.54 -11.14
C ARG A 186 -14.81 -4.74 -9.64
N CYS A 187 -15.69 -3.96 -9.02
CA CYS A 187 -15.92 -4.02 -7.58
C CYS A 187 -16.67 -5.30 -7.20
N ALA A 188 -16.13 -6.07 -6.25
CA ALA A 188 -16.78 -7.27 -5.71
C ALA A 188 -18.13 -6.97 -5.05
N TYR A 189 -18.35 -5.73 -4.61
CA TYR A 189 -19.56 -5.26 -3.94
C TYR A 189 -20.52 -4.51 -4.89
N ARG A 190 -20.26 -4.55 -6.19
CA ARG A 190 -21.05 -3.83 -7.20
C ARG A 190 -22.55 -4.08 -7.09
N ALA A 191 -22.97 -5.32 -6.84
CA ALA A 191 -24.38 -5.68 -6.74
C ALA A 191 -25.07 -4.95 -5.57
N LEU A 192 -24.39 -4.84 -4.42
CA LEU A 192 -24.90 -4.11 -3.24
C LEU A 192 -25.05 -2.60 -3.54
N CYS A 193 -24.03 -2.00 -4.15
CA CYS A 193 -24.09 -0.58 -4.51
C CYS A 193 -25.19 -0.30 -5.54
N TRP A 194 -25.47 -1.23 -6.46
CA TRP A 194 -26.47 -1.04 -7.52
C TRP A 194 -27.91 -1.10 -6.96
N GLU A 195 -28.15 -1.97 -6.00
CA GLU A 195 -29.45 -2.11 -5.33
C GLU A 195 -29.80 -0.88 -4.46
N THR A 196 -28.78 -0.14 -4.01
CA THR A 196 -28.98 1.04 -3.15
C THR A 196 -29.12 2.37 -3.92
N VAL A 197 -28.89 2.38 -5.25
CA VAL A 197 -28.93 3.61 -6.10
C VAL A 197 -30.22 3.65 -6.93
N GLN A 198 -31.06 2.61 -6.91
CA GLN A 198 -32.41 2.62 -7.48
C GLN A 198 -33.42 3.03 -6.41
#